data_e02261eaa03213073a53ab3ba3b1db9f
#
_entry.id   e02261eaa03213073a53ab3ba3b1db9f
#
_cell.length_a   1.000
_cell.length_b   1.000
_cell.length_c   1.000
_cell.angle_alpha   90.00
_cell.angle_beta   90.00
_cell.angle_gamma   90.00
#
_symmetry.space_group_name_H-M   'P 1'
#
loop_
_entity.id
_entity.type
_entity.pdbx_description
1 polymer ?
#
loop_
_entity_poly.entity_id
_entity_poly.type
_entity_poly.pdbx_seq_one_letter_code
_entity_poly.pdbx_strand_id
1 'polypeptide(L)'
;LEKIRSELLEQYYARGKYSVKININETSLPNNQISIIVYVKEGEYALLKNIKITGNKTFSDEELLTKFDSALPTWYEFWKDAETYASPVLDADIRNLSQFYQDKGFLEFSIDSTQVSLDKEKKHVYVTINVDEGERYIIDRVTVSGKLIVNVKEIANAIIAYSGEYVSRSKINKSVDDIKVLLAE
;
A
#
# COMPACT_ATOMS: atom_id res chain seq x y z
N LEU A 1 -5.80 -31.24 -11.07
CA LEU A 1 -6.98 -30.57 -10.49
C LEU A 1 -6.61 -29.73 -9.26
N GLU A 2 -5.70 -30.19 -8.38
CA GLU A 2 -5.29 -29.45 -7.18
C GLU A 2 -4.68 -28.08 -7.53
N LYS A 3 -3.89 -27.99 -8.59
CA LYS A 3 -3.34 -26.71 -9.06
C LYS A 3 -4.44 -25.71 -9.45
N ILE A 4 -5.46 -26.16 -10.19
CA ILE A 4 -6.60 -25.32 -10.57
C ILE A 4 -7.35 -24.85 -9.31
N ARG A 5 -7.55 -25.75 -8.33
CA ARG A 5 -8.19 -25.38 -7.07
C ARG A 5 -7.39 -24.32 -6.31
N SER A 6 -6.08 -24.47 -6.20
CA SER A 6 -5.20 -23.51 -5.53
C SER A 6 -5.23 -22.14 -6.20
N GLU A 7 -5.13 -22.09 -7.53
CA GLU A 7 -5.19 -20.85 -8.30
C GLU A 7 -6.53 -20.13 -8.12
N LEU A 8 -7.64 -20.87 -8.11
CA LEU A 8 -8.96 -20.28 -7.84
C LEU A 8 -9.06 -19.76 -6.41
N LEU A 9 -8.56 -20.51 -5.42
CA LEU A 9 -8.56 -20.08 -4.01
C LEU A 9 -7.76 -18.77 -3.85
N GLU A 10 -6.59 -18.66 -4.46
CA GLU A 10 -5.77 -17.43 -4.43
C GLU A 10 -6.52 -16.24 -5.02
N GLN A 11 -7.26 -16.42 -6.14
CA GLN A 11 -8.07 -15.36 -6.72
C GLN A 11 -9.21 -14.88 -5.80
N TYR A 12 -9.85 -15.80 -5.09
CA TYR A 12 -10.87 -15.46 -4.10
C TYR A 12 -10.28 -14.78 -2.86
N TYR A 13 -9.14 -15.27 -2.38
CA TYR A 13 -8.43 -14.68 -1.25
C TYR A 13 -7.93 -13.26 -1.55
N ALA A 14 -7.40 -13.03 -2.76
CA ALA A 14 -7.00 -11.70 -3.20
C ALA A 14 -8.17 -10.70 -3.21
N ARG A 15 -9.41 -11.20 -3.32
CA ARG A 15 -10.64 -10.40 -3.24
C ARG A 15 -11.27 -10.37 -1.85
N GLY A 16 -10.58 -10.88 -0.82
CA GLY A 16 -11.07 -10.90 0.55
C GLY A 16 -12.10 -11.99 0.88
N LYS A 17 -12.32 -12.97 0.00
CA LYS A 17 -13.27 -14.08 0.22
C LYS A 17 -12.59 -15.30 0.82
N TYR A 18 -12.14 -15.21 2.05
CA TYR A 18 -11.37 -16.28 2.73
C TYR A 18 -12.18 -17.49 3.16
N SER A 19 -13.51 -17.38 3.20
CA SER A 19 -14.43 -18.48 3.54
C SER A 19 -14.88 -19.28 2.32
N VAL A 20 -14.36 -19.02 1.13
CA VAL A 20 -14.69 -19.73 -0.10
C VAL A 20 -14.41 -21.23 0.02
N LYS A 21 -15.32 -22.03 -0.52
CA LYS A 21 -15.17 -23.49 -0.63
C LYS A 21 -15.26 -23.88 -2.10
N ILE A 22 -14.25 -24.59 -2.58
CA ILE A 22 -14.16 -25.05 -3.96
C ILE A 22 -14.01 -26.57 -3.97
N ASN A 23 -14.97 -27.26 -4.56
CA ASN A 23 -14.97 -28.70 -4.76
C ASN A 23 -14.91 -28.97 -6.26
N ILE A 24 -14.01 -29.86 -6.66
CA ILE A 24 -13.86 -30.25 -8.07
C ILE A 24 -14.18 -31.76 -8.17
N ASN A 25 -15.17 -32.08 -8.95
CA ASN A 25 -15.56 -33.47 -9.26
C ASN A 25 -15.13 -33.80 -10.67
N GLU A 26 -14.52 -34.95 -10.82
CA GLU A 26 -14.10 -35.52 -12.09
C GLU A 26 -14.89 -36.80 -12.37
N THR A 27 -15.40 -36.95 -13.57
CA THR A 27 -16.12 -38.14 -14.02
C THR A 27 -15.59 -38.56 -15.39
N SER A 28 -15.13 -39.79 -15.49
CA SER A 28 -14.72 -40.38 -16.78
C SER A 28 -15.93 -40.67 -17.64
N LEU A 29 -15.84 -40.28 -18.90
CA LEU A 29 -16.87 -40.49 -19.92
C LEU A 29 -16.33 -41.46 -21.02
N PRO A 30 -17.21 -42.05 -21.86
CA PRO A 30 -16.79 -42.84 -23.00
C PRO A 30 -15.85 -42.05 -23.94
N ASN A 31 -15.10 -42.77 -24.80
CA ASN A 31 -14.20 -42.19 -25.80
C ASN A 31 -13.05 -41.35 -25.21
N ASN A 32 -12.47 -41.76 -24.09
CA ASN A 32 -11.36 -41.07 -23.41
C ASN A 32 -11.66 -39.60 -23.06
N GLN A 33 -12.89 -39.29 -22.75
CA GLN A 33 -13.33 -37.98 -22.31
C GLN A 33 -13.45 -37.94 -20.79
N ILE A 34 -13.27 -36.76 -20.21
CA ILE A 34 -13.55 -36.49 -18.81
C ILE A 34 -14.49 -35.30 -18.67
N SER A 35 -15.41 -35.37 -17.74
CA SER A 35 -16.22 -34.24 -17.30
C SER A 35 -15.62 -33.69 -16.00
N ILE A 36 -15.41 -32.39 -15.95
CA ILE A 36 -14.93 -31.70 -14.74
C ILE A 36 -16.02 -30.71 -14.32
N ILE A 37 -16.50 -30.82 -13.09
CA ILE A 37 -17.49 -29.90 -12.53
C ILE A 37 -16.84 -29.22 -11.32
N VAL A 38 -16.79 -27.90 -11.34
CA VAL A 38 -16.27 -27.07 -10.27
C VAL A 38 -17.44 -26.46 -9.50
N TYR A 39 -17.59 -26.83 -8.25
CA TYR A 39 -18.60 -26.28 -7.35
C TYR A 39 -17.93 -25.20 -6.51
N VAL A 40 -18.40 -23.96 -6.59
CA VAL A 40 -17.89 -22.84 -5.81
C VAL A 40 -18.97 -22.33 -4.87
N LYS A 41 -18.64 -22.28 -3.58
CA LYS A 41 -19.41 -21.56 -2.58
C LYS A 41 -18.54 -20.41 -2.08
N GLU A 42 -18.80 -19.21 -2.58
CA GLU A 42 -17.90 -18.06 -2.37
C GLU A 42 -17.77 -17.63 -0.91
N GLY A 43 -18.87 -17.65 -0.16
CA GLY A 43 -18.91 -17.13 1.19
C GLY A 43 -19.00 -15.60 1.23
N GLU A 44 -18.85 -15.04 2.42
CA GLU A 44 -18.87 -13.61 2.68
C GLU A 44 -17.47 -13.02 2.52
N TYR A 45 -17.40 -11.71 2.32
CA TYR A 45 -16.13 -10.97 2.38
C TYR A 45 -15.64 -10.90 3.83
N ALA A 46 -14.33 -10.98 4.02
CA ALA A 46 -13.73 -10.69 5.30
C ALA A 46 -13.58 -9.17 5.49
N LEU A 47 -13.91 -8.71 6.67
CA LEU A 47 -13.87 -7.29 7.03
C LEU A 47 -12.56 -6.98 7.74
N LEU A 48 -11.93 -5.87 7.39
CA LEU A 48 -10.75 -5.37 8.10
C LEU A 48 -11.17 -4.92 9.50
N LYS A 49 -10.65 -5.58 10.52
CA LYS A 49 -11.01 -5.32 11.92
C LYS A 49 -10.01 -4.42 12.63
N ASN A 50 -8.74 -4.57 12.30
CA ASN A 50 -7.69 -3.79 12.94
C ASN A 50 -6.43 -3.74 12.08
N ILE A 51 -5.78 -2.58 12.06
CA ILE A 51 -4.41 -2.39 11.57
C ILE A 51 -3.58 -1.93 12.77
N LYS A 52 -2.48 -2.62 13.02
CA LYS A 52 -1.49 -2.27 14.03
C LYS A 52 -0.17 -1.96 13.35
N ILE A 53 0.42 -0.83 13.70
CA ILE A 53 1.77 -0.45 13.25
C ILE A 53 2.70 -0.64 14.45
N THR A 54 3.88 -1.17 14.22
CA THR A 54 4.90 -1.39 15.25
C THR A 54 6.26 -0.92 14.74
N GLY A 55 7.09 -0.38 15.64
CA GLY A 55 8.38 0.22 15.27
C GLY A 55 8.30 1.73 15.04
N ASN A 56 7.10 2.28 14.87
CA ASN A 56 6.87 3.71 14.83
C ASN A 56 7.16 4.35 16.21
N LYS A 57 8.02 5.35 16.21
CA LYS A 57 8.45 6.08 17.42
C LYS A 57 8.09 7.56 17.34
N THR A 58 8.09 8.11 16.13
CA THR A 58 7.92 9.53 15.86
C THR A 58 6.46 9.93 15.70
N PHE A 59 5.63 9.07 15.11
CA PHE A 59 4.22 9.34 14.81
C PHE A 59 3.34 8.32 15.51
N SER A 60 2.15 8.75 15.97
CA SER A 60 1.18 7.84 16.58
C SER A 60 0.49 6.96 15.54
N ASP A 61 -0.02 5.80 15.97
CA ASP A 61 -0.81 4.91 15.11
C ASP A 61 -1.99 5.65 14.49
N GLU A 62 -2.68 6.52 15.27
CA GLU A 62 -3.81 7.29 14.80
C GLU A 62 -3.43 8.23 13.66
N GLU A 63 -2.29 8.95 13.77
CA GLU A 63 -1.80 9.83 12.71
C GLU A 63 -1.45 9.03 11.45
N LEU A 64 -0.75 7.91 11.61
CA LEU A 64 -0.36 7.06 10.50
C LEU A 64 -1.57 6.44 9.79
N LEU A 65 -2.56 5.98 10.54
CA LEU A 65 -3.78 5.40 9.97
C LEU A 65 -4.61 6.40 9.16
N THR A 66 -4.47 7.72 9.40
CA THR A 66 -5.09 8.72 8.53
C THR A 66 -4.55 8.73 7.09
N LYS A 67 -3.44 8.04 6.82
CA LYS A 67 -2.82 7.92 5.49
C LYS A 67 -3.27 6.67 4.74
N PHE A 68 -4.12 5.86 5.37
CA PHE A 68 -4.65 4.63 4.81
C PHE A 68 -6.02 4.87 4.20
N ASP A 69 -6.19 4.50 2.93
CA ASP A 69 -7.49 4.53 2.27
C ASP A 69 -8.39 3.39 2.78
N SER A 70 -7.77 2.30 3.27
CA SER A 70 -8.45 1.19 3.95
C SER A 70 -8.65 1.43 5.44
N ALA A 71 -8.39 2.65 5.95
CA ALA A 71 -8.52 2.95 7.36
C ALA A 71 -9.93 2.64 7.86
N LEU A 72 -9.99 2.03 9.05
CA LEU A 72 -11.24 1.73 9.73
C LEU A 72 -12.05 3.02 9.86
N PRO A 73 -13.37 2.98 9.59
CA PRO A 73 -14.23 4.15 9.70
C PRO A 73 -14.11 4.77 11.10
N THR A 74 -13.94 6.07 11.13
CA THR A 74 -14.00 6.84 12.36
C THR A 74 -15.38 6.65 12.99
N TRP A 75 -15.52 6.76 14.32
CA TRP A 75 -16.74 6.47 15.10
C TRP A 75 -18.05 7.08 14.53
N TYR A 76 -17.98 8.14 13.74
CA TYR A 76 -19.15 8.76 13.10
C TYR A 76 -19.50 8.17 11.72
N GLU A 77 -18.64 7.30 11.15
CA GLU A 77 -18.88 6.60 9.88
C GLU A 77 -19.50 5.21 10.07
N PHE A 78 -20.03 4.93 11.25
CA PHE A 78 -20.65 3.66 11.65
C PHE A 78 -21.79 3.19 10.71
N TRP A 79 -22.21 4.04 9.78
CA TRP A 79 -23.29 3.78 8.81
C TRP A 79 -22.79 3.53 7.39
N LYS A 80 -21.49 3.62 7.13
CA LYS A 80 -20.91 3.16 5.87
C LYS A 80 -20.56 1.70 5.98
N ASP A 81 -20.81 0.95 4.91
CA ASP A 81 -20.47 -0.47 4.79
C ASP A 81 -19.03 -0.70 5.24
N ALA A 82 -18.83 -1.60 6.22
CA ALA A 82 -17.51 -1.97 6.70
C ALA A 82 -16.62 -2.35 5.51
N GLU A 83 -15.46 -1.70 5.39
CA GLU A 83 -14.62 -1.88 4.22
C GLU A 83 -14.16 -3.33 4.11
N THR A 84 -14.43 -3.91 2.97
CA THR A 84 -13.99 -5.25 2.61
C THR A 84 -12.47 -5.24 2.46
N TYR A 85 -11.79 -6.11 3.21
CA TYR A 85 -10.35 -6.27 3.03
C TYR A 85 -10.04 -6.75 1.61
N ALA A 86 -9.21 -5.99 0.91
CA ALA A 86 -8.64 -6.40 -0.38
C ALA A 86 -7.13 -6.13 -0.37
N SER A 87 -6.33 -7.14 -0.71
CA SER A 87 -4.86 -7.03 -0.71
C SER A 87 -4.33 -5.86 -1.54
N PRO A 88 -4.88 -5.55 -2.73
CA PRO A 88 -4.40 -4.40 -3.51
C PRO A 88 -4.58 -3.04 -2.82
N VAL A 89 -5.60 -2.89 -1.96
CA VAL A 89 -5.82 -1.64 -1.20
C VAL A 89 -4.75 -1.52 -0.12
N LEU A 90 -4.49 -2.58 0.63
CA LEU A 90 -3.40 -2.59 1.63
C LEU A 90 -2.04 -2.27 0.99
N ASP A 91 -1.75 -2.79 -0.19
CA ASP A 91 -0.50 -2.50 -0.90
C ASP A 91 -0.39 -1.01 -1.28
N ALA A 92 -1.51 -0.36 -1.61
CA ALA A 92 -1.56 1.09 -1.84
C ALA A 92 -1.30 1.86 -0.55
N ASP A 93 -1.93 1.48 0.55
CA ASP A 93 -1.74 2.09 1.87
C ASP A 93 -0.29 1.98 2.37
N ILE A 94 0.34 0.82 2.16
CA ILE A 94 1.76 0.60 2.46
C ILE A 94 2.65 1.57 1.68
N ARG A 95 2.34 1.83 0.40
CA ARG A 95 3.06 2.84 -0.39
C ARG A 95 2.81 4.25 0.13
N ASN A 96 1.58 4.59 0.49
CA ASN A 96 1.22 5.89 1.07
C ASN A 96 1.96 6.13 2.39
N LEU A 97 2.04 5.10 3.25
CA LEU A 97 2.81 5.15 4.49
C LEU A 97 4.30 5.43 4.23
N SER A 98 4.91 4.71 3.29
CA SER A 98 6.31 4.92 2.92
C SER A 98 6.56 6.32 2.36
N GLN A 99 5.65 6.83 1.52
CA GLN A 99 5.73 8.19 0.98
C GLN A 99 5.61 9.23 2.09
N PHE A 100 4.68 9.04 3.03
CA PHE A 100 4.51 9.93 4.17
C PHE A 100 5.80 10.07 4.97
N TYR A 101 6.44 8.95 5.36
CA TYR A 101 7.69 8.98 6.09
C TYR A 101 8.82 9.65 5.30
N GLN A 102 8.97 9.36 4.01
CA GLN A 102 9.97 9.98 3.14
C GLN A 102 9.74 11.48 2.97
N ASP A 103 8.49 11.94 3.04
CA ASP A 103 8.16 13.38 3.00
C ASP A 103 8.34 14.08 4.35
N LYS A 104 8.53 13.31 5.42
CA LYS A 104 8.86 13.81 6.76
C LYS A 104 10.36 13.74 7.09
N GLY A 105 11.19 13.34 6.13
CA GLY A 105 12.64 13.29 6.25
C GLY A 105 13.24 11.92 6.52
N PHE A 106 12.44 10.89 6.66
CA PHE A 106 12.89 9.52 6.92
C PHE A 106 13.20 8.80 5.61
N LEU A 107 14.34 9.10 5.01
CA LEU A 107 14.70 8.57 3.68
C LEU A 107 14.96 7.06 3.69
N GLU A 108 15.41 6.53 4.83
CA GLU A 108 15.74 5.11 5.02
C GLU A 108 14.56 4.31 5.59
N PHE A 109 13.38 4.94 5.69
CA PHE A 109 12.18 4.24 6.14
C PHE A 109 11.97 2.94 5.36
N SER A 110 11.78 1.86 6.10
CA SER A 110 11.48 0.55 5.54
C SER A 110 10.31 -0.13 6.24
N ILE A 111 9.66 -1.04 5.53
CA ILE A 111 8.69 -1.96 6.11
C ILE A 111 9.34 -3.33 6.19
N ASP A 112 9.62 -3.76 7.41
CA ASP A 112 10.32 -5.02 7.67
C ASP A 112 9.43 -6.22 7.40
N SER A 113 8.16 -6.13 7.77
CA SER A 113 7.19 -7.17 7.48
C SER A 113 5.75 -6.67 7.56
N THR A 114 4.88 -7.30 6.78
CA THR A 114 3.43 -7.17 6.88
C THR A 114 2.83 -8.54 7.16
N GLN A 115 2.10 -8.65 8.26
CA GLN A 115 1.44 -9.89 8.67
C GLN A 115 -0.07 -9.71 8.60
N VAL A 116 -0.72 -10.61 7.89
CA VAL A 116 -2.18 -10.67 7.78
C VAL A 116 -2.67 -11.92 8.47
N SER A 117 -3.56 -11.78 9.44
CA SER A 117 -4.17 -12.88 10.15
C SER A 117 -5.69 -12.83 10.09
N LEU A 118 -6.32 -13.99 10.17
CA LEU A 118 -7.76 -14.16 10.13
C LEU A 118 -8.26 -14.70 11.46
N ASP A 119 -9.48 -14.34 11.83
CA ASP A 119 -10.17 -15.04 12.90
C ASP A 119 -10.49 -16.51 12.51
N LYS A 120 -10.94 -17.30 13.48
CA LYS A 120 -11.29 -18.72 13.25
C LYS A 120 -12.42 -18.89 12.23
N GLU A 121 -13.31 -17.92 12.13
CA GLU A 121 -14.47 -17.93 11.25
C GLU A 121 -14.16 -17.38 9.85
N LYS A 122 -12.95 -16.82 9.65
CA LYS A 122 -12.49 -16.19 8.42
C LYS A 122 -13.35 -15.00 7.97
N LYS A 123 -13.93 -14.30 8.94
CA LYS A 123 -14.79 -13.14 8.73
C LYS A 123 -14.07 -11.82 8.99
N HIS A 124 -13.01 -11.82 9.81
CA HIS A 124 -12.26 -10.64 10.17
C HIS A 124 -10.78 -10.80 9.86
N VAL A 125 -10.20 -9.73 9.34
CA VAL A 125 -8.79 -9.59 9.03
C VAL A 125 -8.15 -8.66 10.05
N TYR A 126 -6.97 -9.03 10.53
CA TYR A 126 -6.10 -8.23 11.36
C TYR A 126 -4.77 -8.09 10.64
N VAL A 127 -4.30 -6.86 10.51
CA VAL A 127 -3.03 -6.54 9.84
C VAL A 127 -2.06 -6.01 10.88
N THR A 128 -0.81 -6.49 10.85
CA THR A 128 0.31 -5.92 11.62
C THR A 128 1.41 -5.55 10.66
N ILE A 129 1.82 -4.28 10.70
CA ILE A 129 2.88 -3.72 9.86
C ILE A 129 4.05 -3.37 10.78
N ASN A 130 5.19 -4.03 10.59
CA ASN A 130 6.41 -3.71 11.31
C ASN A 130 7.26 -2.78 10.45
N VAL A 131 7.64 -1.63 11.02
CA VAL A 131 8.41 -0.60 10.32
C VAL A 131 9.71 -0.30 11.04
N ASP A 132 10.72 0.11 10.29
CA ASP A 132 11.89 0.81 10.77
C ASP A 132 11.89 2.23 10.19
N GLU A 133 11.85 3.24 11.08
CA GLU A 133 11.81 4.64 10.66
C GLU A 133 13.14 5.11 10.07
N GLY A 134 14.28 4.53 10.52
CA GLY A 134 15.60 5.02 10.20
C GLY A 134 15.88 6.41 10.79
N GLU A 135 16.89 7.08 10.26
CA GLU A 135 17.27 8.43 10.66
C GLU A 135 16.48 9.51 9.92
N ARG A 136 16.29 10.67 10.58
CA ARG A 136 15.57 11.80 10.02
C ARG A 136 16.53 12.85 9.47
N TYR A 137 16.47 13.13 8.17
CA TYR A 137 17.40 13.99 7.47
C TYR A 137 16.89 15.41 7.27
N ILE A 138 17.81 16.39 7.38
CA ILE A 138 17.59 17.80 7.08
C ILE A 138 18.44 18.17 5.86
N ILE A 139 17.92 19.04 5.00
CA ILE A 139 18.65 19.55 3.83
C ILE A 139 19.72 20.54 4.34
N ASP A 140 21.00 20.20 4.20
CA ASP A 140 22.09 21.11 4.49
C ASP A 140 22.13 22.24 3.44
N ARG A 141 22.17 21.87 2.18
CA ARG A 141 22.35 22.81 1.09
C ARG A 141 21.71 22.33 -0.21
N VAL A 142 21.14 23.27 -0.96
CA VAL A 142 20.75 23.07 -2.36
C VAL A 142 21.62 23.92 -3.23
N THR A 143 22.31 23.33 -4.22
CA THR A 143 23.22 24.02 -5.11
C THR A 143 22.86 23.72 -6.56
N VAL A 144 22.76 24.76 -7.38
CA VAL A 144 22.64 24.64 -8.83
C VAL A 144 24.02 24.94 -9.44
N SER A 145 24.56 23.99 -10.20
CA SER A 145 25.86 24.12 -10.82
C SER A 145 25.85 23.60 -12.25
N GLY A 146 26.74 24.11 -13.10
CA GLY A 146 26.90 23.68 -14.47
C GLY A 146 26.73 24.79 -15.50
N LYS A 147 26.74 24.41 -16.80
CA LYS A 147 26.49 25.33 -17.91
C LYS A 147 24.97 25.34 -18.15
N LEU A 148 24.32 26.37 -17.61
CA LEU A 148 22.88 26.49 -17.66
C LEU A 148 22.42 27.08 -18.99
N ILE A 149 21.35 26.58 -19.57
CA ILE A 149 20.73 27.08 -20.82
C ILE A 149 19.54 27.99 -20.51
N VAL A 150 19.04 28.01 -19.25
CA VAL A 150 17.98 28.90 -18.76
C VAL A 150 18.50 29.78 -17.63
N ASN A 151 17.75 30.82 -17.28
CA ASN A 151 18.12 31.74 -16.23
C ASN A 151 18.16 31.04 -14.84
N VAL A 152 19.26 31.30 -14.09
CA VAL A 152 19.42 30.77 -12.72
C VAL A 152 18.24 31.10 -11.81
N LYS A 153 17.61 32.27 -11.97
CA LYS A 153 16.45 32.69 -11.18
C LYS A 153 15.22 31.81 -11.46
N GLU A 154 15.01 31.39 -12.70
CA GLU A 154 13.90 30.53 -13.08
C GLU A 154 14.07 29.15 -12.48
N ILE A 155 15.29 28.58 -12.53
CA ILE A 155 15.62 27.33 -11.87
C ILE A 155 15.43 27.44 -10.34
N ALA A 156 15.91 28.54 -9.74
CA ALA A 156 15.76 28.78 -8.31
C ALA A 156 14.30 28.87 -7.88
N ASN A 157 13.42 29.43 -8.68
CA ASN A 157 11.97 29.49 -8.42
C ASN A 157 11.28 28.15 -8.56
N ALA A 158 11.80 27.25 -9.38
CA ALA A 158 11.28 25.88 -9.53
C ALA A 158 11.67 24.95 -8.36
N ILE A 159 12.68 25.35 -7.56
CA ILE A 159 13.12 24.58 -6.39
C ILE A 159 12.25 24.96 -5.20
N ILE A 160 11.52 23.97 -4.65
CA ILE A 160 10.65 24.13 -3.48
C ILE A 160 11.15 23.38 -2.23
N ALA A 161 12.36 22.82 -2.29
CA ALA A 161 13.05 22.19 -1.17
C ALA A 161 14.19 23.11 -0.71
N TYR A 162 14.20 23.54 0.55
CA TYR A 162 15.11 24.57 1.05
C TYR A 162 16.03 24.04 2.14
N SER A 163 17.23 24.64 2.24
CA SER A 163 18.18 24.39 3.32
C SER A 163 17.54 24.64 4.67
N GLY A 164 17.81 23.76 5.64
CA GLY A 164 17.26 23.79 7.00
C GLY A 164 15.89 23.11 7.16
N GLU A 165 15.23 22.74 6.07
CA GLU A 165 13.98 21.95 6.13
C GLU A 165 14.28 20.45 6.22
N TYR A 166 13.34 19.69 6.78
CA TYR A 166 13.38 18.24 6.63
C TYR A 166 13.26 17.84 5.17
N VAL A 167 14.00 16.82 4.78
CA VAL A 167 13.94 16.29 3.42
C VAL A 167 12.51 15.85 3.11
N SER A 168 11.98 16.23 1.95
CA SER A 168 10.73 15.73 1.40
C SER A 168 10.97 15.23 -0.01
N ARG A 169 10.76 13.93 -0.20
CA ARG A 169 10.93 13.29 -1.51
C ARG A 169 9.98 13.88 -2.55
N SER A 170 8.74 14.15 -2.15
CA SER A 170 7.74 14.77 -3.03
C SER A 170 8.15 16.18 -3.45
N LYS A 171 8.67 17.02 -2.55
CA LYS A 171 9.18 18.36 -2.89
C LYS A 171 10.37 18.28 -3.87
N ILE A 172 11.29 17.34 -3.64
CA ILE A 172 12.46 17.14 -4.50
C ILE A 172 12.00 16.71 -5.91
N ASN A 173 11.15 15.69 -6.00
CA ASN A 173 10.63 15.21 -7.27
C ASN A 173 9.88 16.31 -8.03
N LYS A 174 9.01 17.05 -7.32
CA LYS A 174 8.31 18.18 -7.92
C LYS A 174 9.28 19.23 -8.45
N SER A 175 10.30 19.61 -7.69
CA SER A 175 11.33 20.55 -8.15
C SER A 175 12.04 20.07 -9.42
N VAL A 176 12.37 18.77 -9.48
CA VAL A 176 12.99 18.17 -10.66
C VAL A 176 12.05 18.21 -11.86
N ASP A 177 10.76 17.93 -11.67
CA ASP A 177 9.79 17.94 -12.76
C ASP A 177 9.50 19.36 -13.25
N ASP A 178 9.37 20.34 -12.33
CA ASP A 178 9.24 21.77 -12.70
C ASP A 178 10.46 22.27 -13.49
N ILE A 179 11.68 21.85 -13.12
CA ILE A 179 12.90 22.15 -13.88
C ILE A 179 12.88 21.49 -15.28
N LYS A 180 12.44 20.22 -15.39
CA LYS A 180 12.31 19.56 -16.70
C LYS A 180 11.35 20.29 -17.63
N VAL A 181 10.23 20.79 -17.10
CA VAL A 181 9.26 21.59 -17.87
C VAL A 181 9.93 22.86 -18.39
N LEU A 182 10.64 23.61 -17.52
CA LEU A 182 11.41 24.82 -17.93
C LEU A 182 12.45 24.55 -19.01
N LEU A 183 13.04 23.37 -19.05
CA LEU A 183 14.07 23.01 -20.03
C LEU A 183 13.45 22.50 -21.35
N ALA A 184 12.17 22.21 -21.39
CA ALA A 184 11.46 21.74 -22.59
C ALA A 184 10.79 22.85 -23.40
N GLU A 185 10.71 24.08 -22.85
CA GLU A 185 10.25 25.28 -23.50
C GLU A 185 11.38 25.94 -24.30
#